data_e2be205189cfddafef0a0226b36f2009
#
_entry.id   e2be205189cfddafef0a0226b36f2009
#
_cell.length_a   1.000
_cell.length_b   1.000
_cell.length_c   1.000
_cell.angle_alpha   90.00
_cell.angle_beta   90.00
_cell.angle_gamma   90.00
#
_symmetry.space_group_name_H-M   'P 1'
#
loop_
_entity.id
_entity.type
_entity.pdbx_description
1 polymer ?
#
loop_
_entity_poly.entity_id
_entity_poly.type
_entity_poly.pdbx_seq_one_letter_code
_entity_poly.pdbx_strand_id
1 'polypeptide(L)'
;RPVRSALQRKRAVWAHHQPLDLQAMQHAARDLVGTHDFSSFRALGCQAKSPVREVYYCVLSLGEDLVELRVGANGFLHHMVRNIVGVLLAIGRGDAPVSWVKELLEVCDRTLGGVTAPPHGLYFLRADYPSDFGLPQRHLASPPLESAPRP
;
A
#
# COMPACT_ATOMS: atom_id res chain seq x y z
N ARG A 1 -17.01 -9.39 -0.12
CA ARG A 1 -17.94 -10.30 0.57
C ARG A 1 -19.07 -9.52 1.23
N PRO A 2 -20.34 -9.96 1.10
CA PRO A 2 -21.47 -9.32 1.77
C PRO A 2 -21.47 -9.55 3.30
N VAL A 3 -20.80 -10.59 3.79
CA VAL A 3 -20.71 -10.92 5.21
C VAL A 3 -19.26 -10.99 5.68
N ARG A 4 -18.98 -10.34 6.82
CA ARG A 4 -17.66 -10.36 7.44
C ARG A 4 -17.33 -11.76 7.97
N SER A 5 -16.25 -12.36 7.51
CA SER A 5 -15.76 -13.63 8.03
C SER A 5 -15.20 -13.47 9.45
N ALA A 6 -15.71 -14.24 10.40
CA ALA A 6 -15.18 -14.27 11.76
C ALA A 6 -13.73 -14.78 11.83
N LEU A 7 -13.37 -15.72 10.93
CA LEU A 7 -12.02 -16.29 10.83
C LEU A 7 -10.97 -15.29 10.32
N GLN A 8 -11.41 -14.30 9.53
CA GLN A 8 -10.54 -13.25 8.98
C GLN A 8 -10.51 -11.98 9.85
N ARG A 9 -11.28 -11.96 10.95
CA ARG A 9 -11.24 -10.87 11.92
C ARG A 9 -9.82 -10.70 12.44
N LYS A 10 -9.23 -9.53 12.31
CA LYS A 10 -7.82 -9.20 12.61
C LYS A 10 -6.80 -9.66 11.55
N ARG A 11 -7.18 -10.43 10.54
CA ARG A 11 -6.27 -10.88 9.47
C ARG A 11 -6.41 -10.08 8.18
N ALA A 12 -7.54 -9.41 8.00
CA ALA A 12 -7.80 -8.57 6.83
C ALA A 12 -8.66 -7.35 7.22
N VAL A 13 -8.57 -6.29 6.43
CA VAL A 13 -9.50 -5.16 6.48
C VAL A 13 -10.77 -5.57 5.73
N TRP A 14 -11.91 -5.36 6.36
CA TRP A 14 -13.18 -5.59 5.70
C TRP A 14 -13.61 -4.35 4.90
N ALA A 15 -13.64 -4.50 3.59
CA ALA A 15 -14.00 -3.44 2.66
C ALA A 15 -15.52 -3.39 2.40
N HIS A 16 -16.32 -3.51 3.44
CA HIS A 16 -17.77 -3.29 3.47
C HIS A 16 -18.57 -3.70 2.20
N HIS A 17 -19.88 -3.69 2.24
CA HIS A 17 -20.88 -4.23 1.30
C HIS A 17 -20.77 -3.86 -0.19
N GLN A 18 -19.88 -2.94 -0.58
CA GLN A 18 -19.73 -2.53 -1.98
C GLN A 18 -18.60 -3.30 -2.66
N PRO A 19 -18.80 -3.79 -3.89
CA PRO A 19 -17.73 -4.32 -4.69
C PRO A 19 -16.67 -3.23 -4.92
N LEU A 20 -15.39 -3.62 -4.89
CA LEU A 20 -14.29 -2.72 -5.19
C LEU A 20 -13.96 -2.79 -6.68
N ASP A 21 -13.80 -1.63 -7.30
CA ASP A 21 -13.20 -1.53 -8.63
C ASP A 21 -11.69 -1.75 -8.53
N LEU A 22 -11.27 -3.00 -8.71
CA LEU A 22 -9.86 -3.36 -8.64
C LEU A 22 -9.04 -2.72 -9.76
N GLN A 23 -9.62 -2.51 -10.94
CA GLN A 23 -8.91 -1.88 -12.06
C GLN A 23 -8.58 -0.42 -11.75
N ALA A 24 -9.54 0.32 -11.20
CA ALA A 24 -9.31 1.68 -10.75
C ALA A 24 -8.24 1.76 -9.66
N MET A 25 -8.28 0.83 -8.68
CA MET A 25 -7.25 0.74 -7.63
C MET A 25 -5.87 0.42 -8.19
N GLN A 26 -5.78 -0.54 -9.13
CA GLN A 26 -4.51 -0.91 -9.78
C GLN A 26 -3.92 0.25 -10.59
N HIS A 27 -4.79 1.01 -11.29
CA HIS A 27 -4.35 2.17 -12.04
C HIS A 27 -3.77 3.23 -11.11
N ALA A 28 -4.51 3.61 -10.07
CA ALA A 28 -4.05 4.58 -9.07
C ALA A 28 -2.76 4.14 -8.34
N ALA A 29 -2.61 2.85 -8.06
CA ALA A 29 -1.43 2.31 -7.39
C ALA A 29 -0.13 2.46 -8.20
N ARG A 30 -0.21 2.54 -9.54
CA ARG A 30 0.96 2.77 -10.40
C ARG A 30 1.60 4.12 -10.16
N ASP A 31 0.81 5.14 -9.86
CA ASP A 31 1.31 6.50 -9.59
C ASP A 31 2.14 6.59 -8.30
N LEU A 32 2.03 5.59 -7.41
CA LEU A 32 2.84 5.50 -6.18
C LEU A 32 4.27 5.01 -6.44
N VAL A 33 4.52 4.36 -7.59
CA VAL A 33 5.83 3.78 -7.91
C VAL A 33 6.80 4.88 -8.32
N GLY A 34 8.02 4.80 -7.79
CA GLY A 34 9.06 5.80 -8.01
C GLY A 34 9.41 6.58 -6.76
N THR A 35 10.16 7.66 -6.94
CA THR A 35 10.61 8.53 -5.84
C THR A 35 9.67 9.72 -5.72
N HIS A 36 8.97 9.82 -4.59
CA HIS A 36 7.99 10.88 -4.33
C HIS A 36 8.10 11.40 -2.89
N ASP A 37 7.57 12.59 -2.66
CA ASP A 37 7.26 13.09 -1.34
C ASP A 37 5.93 12.49 -0.86
N PHE A 38 6.00 11.64 0.18
CA PHE A 38 4.85 10.96 0.77
C PHE A 38 4.25 11.70 1.98
N SER A 39 4.38 13.02 2.05
CA SER A 39 3.81 13.83 3.15
C SER A 39 2.31 13.62 3.30
N SER A 40 1.54 13.52 2.21
CA SER A 40 0.10 13.24 2.24
C SER A 40 -0.25 11.85 2.79
N PHE A 41 0.71 10.93 2.79
CA PHE A 41 0.56 9.57 3.31
C PHE A 41 1.24 9.37 4.67
N ARG A 42 1.80 10.42 5.27
CA ARG A 42 2.54 10.40 6.52
C ARG A 42 1.61 10.68 7.70
N ALA A 43 1.66 9.87 8.77
CA ALA A 43 0.93 10.17 9.99
C ALA A 43 1.52 11.39 10.73
N LEU A 44 0.66 12.11 11.43
CA LEU A 44 1.10 13.15 12.38
C LEU A 44 2.03 12.52 13.43
N GLY A 45 3.09 13.23 13.80
CA GLY A 45 4.08 12.75 14.76
C GLY A 45 5.09 11.73 14.21
N CYS A 46 5.12 11.47 12.90
CA CYS A 46 6.16 10.65 12.28
C CYS A 46 7.55 11.30 12.46
N GLN A 47 8.50 10.58 13.03
CA GLN A 47 9.83 11.09 13.36
C GLN A 47 10.83 11.03 12.19
N ALA A 48 10.42 10.54 11.02
CA ALA A 48 11.29 10.48 9.85
C ALA A 48 11.73 11.90 9.44
N LYS A 49 13.03 12.12 9.23
CA LYS A 49 13.60 13.41 8.86
C LYS A 49 13.15 13.89 7.48
N SER A 50 13.01 12.96 6.53
CA SER A 50 12.54 13.23 5.16
C SER A 50 11.28 12.46 4.86
N PRO A 51 10.27 13.06 4.22
CA PRO A 51 9.08 12.35 3.74
C PRO A 51 9.31 11.65 2.39
N VAL A 52 10.43 11.88 1.73
CA VAL A 52 10.74 11.30 0.42
C VAL A 52 11.04 9.81 0.58
N ARG A 53 10.36 8.99 -0.22
CA ARG A 53 10.58 7.54 -0.31
C ARG A 53 10.60 7.10 -1.77
N GLU A 54 11.35 6.04 -2.02
CA GLU A 54 11.33 5.34 -3.30
C GLU A 54 10.53 4.06 -3.16
N VAL A 55 9.38 4.00 -3.83
CA VAL A 55 8.53 2.81 -3.90
C VAL A 55 8.92 2.01 -5.14
N TYR A 56 9.38 0.80 -4.93
CA TYR A 56 9.85 -0.09 -6.00
C TYR A 56 8.70 -0.77 -6.73
N TYR A 57 7.65 -1.11 -6.00
CA TYR A 57 6.43 -1.70 -6.54
C TYR A 57 5.24 -1.47 -5.61
N CYS A 58 4.06 -1.37 -6.21
CA CYS A 58 2.79 -1.32 -5.52
C CYS A 58 1.76 -2.09 -6.37
N VAL A 59 1.50 -3.34 -6.01
CA VAL A 59 0.73 -4.28 -6.84
C VAL A 59 -0.48 -4.80 -6.07
N LEU A 60 -1.65 -4.73 -6.71
CA LEU A 60 -2.88 -5.34 -6.20
C LEU A 60 -3.20 -6.61 -7.00
N SER A 61 -3.57 -7.64 -6.30
CA SER A 61 -4.06 -8.90 -6.86
C SER A 61 -5.36 -9.33 -6.20
N LEU A 62 -6.20 -10.02 -6.96
CA LEU A 62 -7.45 -10.62 -6.47
C LEU A 62 -7.21 -12.10 -6.24
N GLY A 63 -7.33 -12.53 -4.98
CA GLY A 63 -7.52 -13.93 -4.63
C GLY A 63 -9.00 -14.30 -4.65
N GLU A 64 -9.34 -15.47 -4.16
CA GLU A 64 -10.75 -15.96 -4.16
C GLU A 64 -11.74 -14.96 -3.54
N ASP A 65 -11.38 -14.35 -2.42
CA ASP A 65 -12.24 -13.44 -1.66
C ASP A 65 -11.48 -12.23 -1.07
N LEU A 66 -10.19 -12.10 -1.36
CA LEU A 66 -9.34 -11.09 -0.77
C LEU A 66 -8.61 -10.31 -1.87
N VAL A 67 -8.62 -9.00 -1.74
CA VAL A 67 -7.68 -8.15 -2.46
C VAL A 67 -6.40 -8.05 -1.63
N GLU A 68 -5.29 -8.45 -2.21
CA GLU A 68 -3.96 -8.35 -1.63
C GLU A 68 -3.23 -7.16 -2.25
N LEU A 69 -2.71 -6.27 -1.40
CA LEU A 69 -1.77 -5.21 -1.80
C LEU A 69 -0.37 -5.60 -1.35
N ARG A 70 0.56 -5.67 -2.28
CA ARG A 70 1.99 -5.80 -2.01
C ARG A 70 2.69 -4.50 -2.36
N VAL A 71 3.47 -3.99 -1.43
CA VAL A 71 4.24 -2.77 -1.64
C VAL A 71 5.65 -2.95 -1.09
N GLY A 72 6.64 -2.53 -1.89
CA GLY A 72 8.05 -2.51 -1.50
C GLY A 72 8.64 -1.13 -1.72
N ALA A 73 9.49 -0.70 -0.78
CA ALA A 73 10.12 0.62 -0.81
C ALA A 73 11.46 0.58 -0.05
N ASN A 74 12.26 1.63 -0.22
CA ASN A 74 13.49 1.83 0.55
C ASN A 74 13.22 2.09 2.05
N GLY A 75 11.98 2.30 2.43
CA GLY A 75 11.50 2.49 3.80
C GLY A 75 10.08 3.04 3.80
N PHE A 76 9.38 2.90 4.91
CA PHE A 76 8.01 3.39 5.06
C PHE A 76 7.94 4.47 6.15
N LEU A 77 7.15 5.51 5.91
CA LEU A 77 6.78 6.49 6.93
C LEU A 77 5.74 5.87 7.88
N HIS A 78 5.62 6.47 9.06
CA HIS A 78 4.60 6.03 10.02
C HIS A 78 3.20 6.07 9.39
N HIS A 79 2.49 4.96 9.44
CA HIS A 79 1.18 4.69 8.82
C HIS A 79 1.14 4.79 7.28
N MET A 80 2.23 4.99 6.58
CA MET A 80 2.26 5.21 5.14
C MET A 80 1.45 4.14 4.37
N VAL A 81 1.73 2.87 4.58
CA VAL A 81 1.01 1.79 3.89
C VAL A 81 -0.48 1.79 4.20
N ARG A 82 -0.87 2.05 5.45
CA ARG A 82 -2.28 2.14 5.84
C ARG A 82 -3.01 3.34 5.22
N ASN A 83 -2.31 4.47 5.04
CA ASN A 83 -2.85 5.64 4.36
C ASN A 83 -3.00 5.38 2.86
N ILE A 84 -2.03 4.70 2.24
CA ILE A 84 -2.14 4.23 0.84
C ILE A 84 -3.38 3.33 0.68
N VAL A 85 -3.55 2.33 1.55
CA VAL A 85 -4.72 1.45 1.50
C VAL A 85 -6.03 2.23 1.66
N GLY A 86 -6.07 3.22 2.55
CA GLY A 86 -7.25 4.06 2.75
C GLY A 86 -7.66 4.84 1.50
N VAL A 87 -6.68 5.44 0.81
CA VAL A 87 -6.88 6.16 -0.45
C VAL A 87 -7.36 5.20 -1.56
N LEU A 88 -6.67 4.06 -1.71
CA LEU A 88 -7.04 3.07 -2.73
C LEU A 88 -8.43 2.48 -2.48
N LEU A 89 -8.84 2.27 -1.22
CA LEU A 89 -10.19 1.83 -0.89
C LEU A 89 -11.25 2.86 -1.26
N ALA A 90 -10.99 4.15 -1.06
CA ALA A 90 -11.92 5.21 -1.48
C ALA A 90 -12.06 5.23 -3.01
N ILE A 91 -10.95 5.09 -3.75
CA ILE A 91 -10.98 4.99 -5.22
C ILE A 91 -11.74 3.72 -5.65
N GLY A 92 -11.45 2.58 -5.06
CA GLY A 92 -12.12 1.31 -5.41
C GLY A 92 -13.62 1.30 -5.14
N ARG A 93 -14.10 2.14 -4.21
CA ARG A 93 -15.55 2.34 -3.95
C ARG A 93 -16.20 3.36 -4.89
N GLY A 94 -15.39 4.10 -5.67
CA GLY A 94 -15.87 5.23 -6.46
C GLY A 94 -16.11 6.51 -5.65
N ASP A 95 -15.62 6.57 -4.39
CA ASP A 95 -15.73 7.75 -3.53
C ASP A 95 -14.73 8.84 -3.95
N ALA A 96 -13.69 8.48 -4.71
CA ALA A 96 -12.65 9.38 -5.21
C ALA A 96 -12.17 8.96 -6.62
N PRO A 97 -11.70 9.92 -7.45
CA PRO A 97 -11.20 9.61 -8.78
C PRO A 97 -9.84 8.90 -8.73
N VAL A 98 -9.49 8.19 -9.80
CA VAL A 98 -8.18 7.52 -9.96
C VAL A 98 -7.01 8.50 -9.85
N SER A 99 -7.17 9.75 -10.34
CA SER A 99 -6.17 10.82 -10.27
C SER A 99 -5.82 11.27 -8.85
N TRP A 100 -6.64 10.93 -7.86
CA TRP A 100 -6.46 11.43 -6.50
C TRP A 100 -5.11 11.05 -5.87
N VAL A 101 -4.56 9.88 -6.20
CA VAL A 101 -3.21 9.50 -5.73
C VAL A 101 -2.18 10.51 -6.22
N LYS A 102 -2.22 10.86 -7.51
CA LYS A 102 -1.28 11.83 -8.11
C LYS A 102 -1.45 13.21 -7.48
N GLU A 103 -2.68 13.67 -7.32
CA GLU A 103 -3.00 14.94 -6.66
C GLU A 103 -2.45 15.00 -5.23
N LEU A 104 -2.56 13.90 -4.47
CA LEU A 104 -2.02 13.80 -3.11
C LEU A 104 -0.49 13.83 -3.07
N LEU A 105 0.18 13.23 -4.06
CA LEU A 105 1.65 13.29 -4.17
C LEU A 105 2.12 14.71 -4.52
N GLU A 106 1.36 15.44 -5.31
CA GLU A 106 1.69 16.82 -5.72
C GLU A 106 1.43 17.81 -4.59
N VAL A 107 0.33 17.67 -3.85
CA VAL A 107 -0.06 18.66 -2.81
C VAL A 107 0.71 18.49 -1.51
N CYS A 108 1.25 17.32 -1.23
CA CYS A 108 2.04 17.03 -0.03
C CYS A 108 1.36 17.40 1.30
N ASP A 109 0.03 17.30 1.37
CA ASP A 109 -0.78 17.64 2.54
C ASP A 109 -1.57 16.43 3.06
N ARG A 110 -1.26 16.00 4.29
CA ARG A 110 -1.94 14.87 4.93
C ARG A 110 -3.43 15.13 5.20
N THR A 111 -3.82 16.38 5.40
CA THR A 111 -5.21 16.73 5.73
C THR A 111 -6.16 16.47 4.59
N LEU A 112 -5.66 16.46 3.35
CA LEU A 112 -6.41 16.16 2.14
C LEU A 112 -6.42 14.66 1.80
N GLY A 113 -5.66 13.86 2.53
CA GLY A 113 -5.57 12.41 2.31
C GLY A 113 -6.75 11.64 2.88
N GLY A 114 -6.89 10.41 2.44
CA GLY A 114 -7.95 9.50 2.86
C GLY A 114 -7.86 9.05 4.32
N VAL A 115 -8.93 8.42 4.77
CA VAL A 115 -9.01 7.81 6.10
C VAL A 115 -7.95 6.71 6.22
N THR A 116 -7.19 6.71 7.31
CA THR A 116 -6.21 5.67 7.58
C THR A 116 -6.90 4.31 7.74
N ALA A 117 -6.54 3.33 6.93
CA ALA A 117 -7.08 1.98 7.05
C ALA A 117 -6.76 1.36 8.43
N PRO A 118 -7.62 0.48 8.96
CA PRO A 118 -7.34 -0.26 10.19
C PRO A 118 -6.02 -1.05 10.08
N PRO A 119 -5.35 -1.35 11.21
CA PRO A 119 -4.06 -2.08 11.18
C PRO A 119 -4.21 -3.56 10.83
N HIS A 120 -5.43 -4.09 10.86
CA HIS A 120 -5.69 -5.49 10.58
C HIS A 120 -5.34 -5.83 9.12
N GLY A 121 -4.67 -6.95 8.92
CA GLY A 121 -4.27 -7.39 7.59
C GLY A 121 -2.98 -6.75 7.05
N LEU A 122 -2.31 -5.89 7.85
CA LEU A 122 -0.99 -5.41 7.50
C LEU A 122 0.07 -6.37 8.04
N TYR A 123 0.90 -6.89 7.15
CA TYR A 123 1.99 -7.82 7.46
C TYR A 123 3.31 -7.26 6.97
N PHE A 124 4.33 -7.34 7.81
CA PHE A 124 5.71 -7.15 7.38
C PHE A 124 6.22 -8.48 6.81
N LEU A 125 6.63 -8.47 5.55
CA LEU A 125 7.05 -9.69 4.86
C LEU A 125 8.55 -9.92 5.01
N ARG A 126 9.36 -8.92 4.66
CA ARG A 126 10.82 -9.01 4.72
C ARG A 126 11.48 -7.64 4.68
N ALA A 127 12.74 -7.60 5.09
CA ALA A 127 13.67 -6.53 4.76
C ALA A 127 14.81 -7.13 3.92
N ASP A 128 15.13 -6.50 2.80
CA ASP A 128 16.27 -6.86 1.98
C ASP A 128 17.42 -5.93 2.36
N TYR A 129 18.58 -6.51 2.67
CA TYR A 129 19.79 -5.78 3.02
C TYR A 129 20.84 -6.00 1.93
N PRO A 130 21.72 -5.02 1.67
CA PRO A 130 22.89 -5.23 0.82
C PRO A 130 23.72 -6.45 1.27
N SER A 131 24.30 -7.16 0.30
CA SER A 131 25.12 -8.37 0.56
C SER A 131 26.28 -8.11 1.50
N ASP A 132 26.80 -6.89 1.53
CA ASP A 132 27.94 -6.45 2.33
C ASP A 132 27.70 -6.55 3.84
N PHE A 133 26.43 -6.64 4.27
CA PHE A 133 26.07 -6.86 5.67
C PHE A 133 26.24 -8.32 6.12
N GLY A 134 26.55 -9.27 5.21
CA GLY A 134 26.75 -10.68 5.53
C GLY A 134 25.55 -11.38 6.19
N LEU A 135 24.37 -10.81 6.08
CA LEU A 135 23.15 -11.37 6.66
C LEU A 135 22.65 -12.55 5.83
N PRO A 136 22.20 -13.66 6.47
CA PRO A 136 21.65 -14.78 5.73
C PRO A 136 20.37 -14.36 5.00
N GLN A 137 20.38 -14.42 3.68
CA GLN A 137 19.20 -14.18 2.86
C GLN A 137 18.30 -15.41 2.96
N ARG A 138 17.24 -15.33 3.76
CA ARG A 138 16.19 -16.35 3.75
C ARG A 138 15.32 -16.09 2.52
N HIS A 139 15.46 -16.94 1.53
CA HIS A 139 14.49 -17.06 0.44
C HIS A 139 13.18 -17.61 1.02
N LEU A 140 12.33 -16.73 1.54
CA LEU A 140 10.91 -17.07 1.61
C LEU A 140 10.45 -17.19 0.17
N ALA A 141 9.98 -18.39 -0.21
CA ALA A 141 9.37 -18.60 -1.52
C ALA A 141 8.20 -17.64 -1.67
N SER A 142 8.47 -16.48 -2.21
CA SER A 142 7.43 -15.60 -2.70
C SER A 142 6.92 -16.27 -3.97
N PRO A 143 5.60 -16.44 -4.16
CA PRO A 143 5.10 -16.82 -5.47
C PRO A 143 5.64 -15.83 -6.49
N PRO A 144 6.02 -16.27 -7.70
CA PRO A 144 6.66 -15.44 -8.68
C PRO A 144 5.77 -14.23 -8.99
N LEU A 145 6.28 -13.05 -8.73
CA LEU A 145 5.80 -11.82 -9.37
C LEU A 145 6.22 -11.96 -10.84
N GLU A 146 5.31 -12.40 -11.68
CA GLU A 146 5.50 -12.24 -13.12
C GLU A 146 5.71 -10.76 -13.41
N SER A 147 6.89 -10.46 -13.90
CA SER A 147 7.33 -9.23 -14.55
C SER A 147 7.11 -7.91 -13.83
N ALA A 148 7.96 -7.62 -12.84
CA ALA A 148 8.45 -6.24 -12.67
C ALA A 148 9.94 -6.22 -13.07
N PRO A 149 10.40 -5.38 -14.00
CA PRO A 149 11.81 -5.25 -14.29
C PRO A 149 12.52 -4.70 -13.06
N ARG A 150 13.58 -5.37 -12.66
CA ARG A 150 14.52 -4.83 -11.66
C ARG A 150 15.35 -3.72 -12.31
N PRO A 151 15.68 -2.65 -11.59
CA PRO A 151 16.67 -1.72 -12.06
C PRO A 151 18.04 -2.34 -12.23
#